data_6d8b09fb499c9a23702630104344c585
#
_entry.id   6d8b09fb499c9a23702630104344c585
#
_cell.length_a   1.000
_cell.length_b   1.000
_cell.length_c   1.000
_cell.angle_alpha   90.00
_cell.angle_beta   90.00
_cell.angle_gamma   90.00
#
_symmetry.space_group_name_H-M   'P 1'
#
loop_
_entity.id
_entity.type
_entity.pdbx_description
1 polymer ?
#
loop_
_entity_poly.entity_id
_entity_poly.type
_entity_poly.pdbx_seq_one_letter_code
_entity_poly.pdbx_strand_id
1 'polypeptide(L)'
;IARNPEDSENYFQSNPGEKGFNLLHLNALYDLCSKRYLDALIQPGRKKNEFQAICQMADRFPYSGKVIFIADRGYECYNVFAHIERKGLNYLIRIKDKDSNGILGAIHFPDADTFDIDIHKCLTRKQTKEVKAHPEKYHFLPKNSPFDFLDLHTNLYYDMDFRVVRLKISDDSYECIITNLDREAFPPEKIKE
;
A
#
# COMPACT_ATOMS: atom_id res chain seq x y z
N ILE A 1 -27.21 -1.08 10.35
CA ILE A 1 -27.80 -0.58 9.09
C ILE A 1 -29.09 -1.36 8.85
N ALA A 2 -30.21 -0.66 8.57
CA ALA A 2 -31.48 -1.32 8.26
C ALA A 2 -31.37 -2.06 6.92
N ARG A 3 -32.04 -3.24 6.84
CA ARG A 3 -32.10 -4.00 5.59
C ARG A 3 -32.91 -3.23 4.53
N ASN A 4 -32.28 -2.94 3.41
CA ASN A 4 -32.91 -2.30 2.26
C ASN A 4 -32.47 -3.02 0.96
N PRO A 5 -33.28 -3.93 0.38
CA PRO A 5 -32.96 -4.63 -0.86
C PRO A 5 -32.89 -3.72 -2.10
N GLU A 6 -33.51 -2.53 -2.07
CA GLU A 6 -33.50 -1.56 -3.17
C GLU A 6 -32.16 -0.81 -3.25
N ASP A 7 -31.36 -0.81 -2.17
CA ASP A 7 -30.03 -0.23 -2.15
C ASP A 7 -29.01 -1.15 -2.84
N SER A 8 -28.98 -1.12 -4.15
CA SER A 8 -28.13 -1.98 -4.99
C SER A 8 -26.62 -1.83 -4.74
N GLU A 9 -26.17 -0.72 -4.17
CA GLU A 9 -24.75 -0.48 -3.89
C GLU A 9 -24.29 -1.14 -2.59
N ASN A 10 -25.20 -1.35 -1.66
CA ASN A 10 -24.87 -1.86 -0.33
C ASN A 10 -25.55 -3.17 0.01
N TYR A 11 -26.54 -3.63 -0.75
CA TYR A 11 -27.27 -4.86 -0.48
C TYR A 11 -26.51 -6.10 -0.97
N PHE A 12 -26.37 -7.07 -0.06
CA PHE A 12 -25.74 -8.36 -0.33
C PHE A 12 -26.72 -9.48 -0.01
N GLN A 13 -26.76 -10.48 -0.86
CA GLN A 13 -27.49 -11.73 -0.68
C GLN A 13 -26.64 -12.86 -1.25
N SER A 14 -26.28 -13.84 -0.43
CA SER A 14 -25.37 -14.92 -0.83
C SER A 14 -26.05 -15.90 -1.76
N ASN A 15 -27.28 -16.33 -1.41
CA ASN A 15 -28.05 -17.25 -2.22
C ASN A 15 -29.48 -16.73 -2.42
N PRO A 16 -30.14 -17.10 -3.57
CA PRO A 16 -31.57 -16.85 -3.74
C PRO A 16 -32.38 -17.47 -2.61
N GLY A 17 -33.26 -16.70 -2.00
CA GLY A 17 -34.10 -17.15 -0.88
C GLY A 17 -33.51 -16.91 0.51
N GLU A 18 -32.23 -16.61 0.65
CA GLU A 18 -31.63 -16.21 1.93
C GLU A 18 -31.97 -14.76 2.28
N LYS A 19 -31.93 -14.45 3.58
CA LYS A 19 -32.11 -13.09 4.06
C LYS A 19 -30.84 -12.30 3.79
N GLY A 20 -30.89 -11.34 2.84
CA GLY A 20 -29.78 -10.42 2.56
C GLY A 20 -29.58 -9.37 3.65
N PHE A 21 -28.50 -8.63 3.55
CA PHE A 21 -28.11 -7.54 4.46
C PHE A 21 -27.46 -6.39 3.69
N ASN A 22 -27.45 -5.20 4.27
CA ASN A 22 -26.71 -4.06 3.75
C ASN A 22 -25.37 -3.92 4.49
N LEU A 23 -24.31 -3.66 3.73
CA LEU A 23 -22.95 -3.49 4.20
C LEU A 23 -22.37 -2.18 3.68
N LEU A 24 -21.81 -1.36 4.57
CA LEU A 24 -20.95 -0.25 4.25
C LEU A 24 -19.50 -0.60 4.61
N HIS A 25 -18.56 -0.11 3.84
CA HIS A 25 -17.15 -0.28 4.12
C HIS A 25 -16.60 0.99 4.76
N LEU A 26 -16.07 0.86 5.99
CA LEU A 26 -15.46 1.96 6.73
C LEU A 26 -13.93 1.85 6.66
N ASN A 27 -13.29 2.88 6.13
CA ASN A 27 -11.86 3.09 6.25
C ASN A 27 -11.64 4.18 7.30
N ALA A 28 -10.69 3.99 8.19
CA ALA A 28 -10.42 4.95 9.26
C ALA A 28 -8.93 5.12 9.50
N LEU A 29 -8.53 6.36 9.74
CA LEU A 29 -7.19 6.72 10.18
C LEU A 29 -7.21 6.90 11.69
N TYR A 30 -6.43 6.08 12.39
CA TYR A 30 -6.38 6.05 13.84
C TYR A 30 -4.99 6.45 14.33
N ASP A 31 -4.91 7.44 15.20
CA ASP A 31 -3.67 7.86 15.85
C ASP A 31 -3.38 6.97 17.06
N LEU A 32 -2.30 6.19 16.95
CA LEU A 32 -1.85 5.27 17.99
C LEU A 32 -1.36 6.01 19.26
N CYS A 33 -0.87 7.23 19.12
CA CYS A 33 -0.34 8.02 20.22
C CYS A 33 -1.47 8.66 21.04
N SER A 34 -2.37 9.40 20.39
CA SER A 34 -3.48 10.08 21.07
C SER A 34 -4.72 9.20 21.30
N LYS A 35 -4.74 7.98 20.71
CA LYS A 35 -5.86 7.02 20.78
C LYS A 35 -7.17 7.59 20.21
N ARG A 36 -7.08 8.32 19.09
CA ARG A 36 -8.22 8.99 18.45
C ARG A 36 -8.30 8.65 16.97
N TYR A 37 -9.50 8.60 16.45
CA TYR A 37 -9.73 8.63 15.01
C TYR A 37 -9.51 10.05 14.50
N LEU A 38 -8.63 10.18 13.49
CA LEU A 38 -8.31 11.45 12.87
C LEU A 38 -9.13 11.69 11.62
N ASP A 39 -9.48 10.61 10.92
CA ASP A 39 -10.24 10.67 9.68
C ASP A 39 -10.99 9.36 9.45
N ALA A 40 -12.06 9.43 8.67
CA ALA A 40 -12.83 8.27 8.26
C ALA A 40 -13.47 8.49 6.88
N LEU A 41 -13.53 7.43 6.08
CA LEU A 41 -14.17 7.41 4.78
C LEU A 41 -15.08 6.20 4.67
N ILE A 42 -16.36 6.45 4.42
CA ILE A 42 -17.37 5.40 4.23
C ILE A 42 -17.59 5.21 2.74
N GLN A 43 -17.51 3.97 2.28
CA GLN A 43 -17.74 3.57 0.90
C GLN A 43 -18.90 2.59 0.80
N PRO A 44 -19.66 2.58 -0.31
CA PRO A 44 -20.63 1.52 -0.57
C PRO A 44 -19.96 0.14 -0.57
N GLY A 45 -20.59 -0.84 0.04
CA GLY A 45 -20.00 -2.16 0.25
C GLY A 45 -19.59 -2.87 -1.05
N ARG A 46 -20.32 -2.65 -2.15
CA ARG A 46 -20.00 -3.22 -3.47
C ARG A 46 -19.00 -2.42 -4.30
N LYS A 47 -18.70 -1.18 -3.89
CA LYS A 47 -17.79 -0.25 -4.59
C LYS A 47 -16.62 0.16 -3.70
N LYS A 48 -16.26 -0.67 -2.73
CA LYS A 48 -15.13 -0.38 -1.86
C LYS A 48 -13.82 -0.36 -2.63
N ASN A 49 -12.99 0.62 -2.29
CA ASN A 49 -11.62 0.77 -2.81
C ASN A 49 -10.73 1.28 -1.68
N GLU A 50 -10.11 0.37 -0.97
CA GLU A 50 -9.27 0.65 0.20
C GLU A 50 -8.02 1.45 -0.17
N PHE A 51 -7.41 1.18 -1.35
CA PHE A 51 -6.26 1.94 -1.84
C PHE A 51 -6.62 3.42 -2.10
N GLN A 52 -7.76 3.67 -2.74
CA GLN A 52 -8.22 5.04 -2.96
C GLN A 52 -8.56 5.74 -1.65
N ALA A 53 -9.13 5.01 -0.69
CA ALA A 53 -9.47 5.58 0.61
C ALA A 53 -8.24 6.06 1.38
N ILE A 54 -7.18 5.25 1.46
CA ILE A 54 -5.93 5.65 2.13
C ILE A 54 -5.25 6.81 1.39
N CYS A 55 -5.23 6.83 0.04
CA CYS A 55 -4.69 7.93 -0.73
C CYS A 55 -5.43 9.24 -0.42
N GLN A 56 -6.77 9.23 -0.43
CA GLN A 56 -7.58 10.41 -0.10
C GLN A 56 -7.36 10.88 1.34
N MET A 57 -7.26 9.96 2.31
CA MET A 57 -6.97 10.33 3.70
C MET A 57 -5.55 10.88 3.86
N ALA A 58 -4.56 10.35 3.15
CA ALA A 58 -3.20 10.90 3.13
C ALA A 58 -3.17 12.29 2.51
N ASP A 59 -3.83 12.52 1.36
CA ASP A 59 -3.85 13.80 0.67
C ASP A 59 -4.47 14.93 1.51
N ARG A 60 -5.55 14.64 2.22
CA ARG A 60 -6.24 15.62 3.09
C ARG A 60 -5.71 15.67 4.52
N PHE A 61 -4.70 14.84 4.86
CA PHE A 61 -4.08 14.83 6.19
C PHE A 61 -3.48 16.20 6.52
N PRO A 62 -3.92 16.85 7.62
CA PRO A 62 -3.64 18.27 7.85
C PRO A 62 -2.27 18.53 8.49
N TYR A 63 -1.62 17.47 9.00
CA TYR A 63 -0.37 17.63 9.74
C TYR A 63 0.83 17.37 8.82
N SER A 64 1.96 17.96 9.19
CA SER A 64 3.27 17.77 8.57
C SER A 64 4.29 17.34 9.65
N GLY A 65 5.44 16.83 9.23
CA GLY A 65 6.53 16.48 10.13
C GLY A 65 6.64 14.98 10.38
N LYS A 66 6.99 14.59 11.60
CA LYS A 66 7.32 13.20 11.96
C LYS A 66 6.07 12.33 12.14
N VAL A 67 5.41 12.04 11.04
CA VAL A 67 4.22 11.16 10.98
C VAL A 67 4.57 9.91 10.19
N ILE A 68 4.14 8.75 10.67
CA ILE A 68 4.32 7.46 10.03
C ILE A 68 2.94 6.84 9.81
N PHE A 69 2.58 6.59 8.55
CA PHE A 69 1.41 5.82 8.19
C PHE A 69 1.74 4.34 8.32
N ILE A 70 1.05 3.63 9.21
CA ILE A 70 1.23 2.21 9.43
C ILE A 70 0.03 1.49 8.83
N ALA A 71 0.29 0.51 7.96
CA ALA A 71 -0.77 -0.27 7.34
C ALA A 71 -0.33 -1.73 7.10
N ASP A 72 -1.30 -2.60 6.92
CA ASP A 72 -1.05 -4.00 6.64
C ASP A 72 -0.86 -4.27 5.14
N ARG A 73 -0.57 -5.54 4.77
CA ARG A 73 -0.29 -5.97 3.39
C ARG A 73 -1.45 -5.73 2.41
N GLY A 74 -2.64 -5.46 2.88
CA GLY A 74 -3.77 -5.05 2.06
C GLY A 74 -3.54 -3.71 1.35
N TYR A 75 -2.60 -2.91 1.83
CA TYR A 75 -2.25 -1.60 1.29
C TYR A 75 -0.94 -1.58 0.49
N GLU A 76 -0.42 -2.74 0.10
CA GLU A 76 0.78 -2.91 -0.74
C GLU A 76 0.54 -2.38 -2.15
N CYS A 77 0.79 -1.08 -2.37
CA CYS A 77 0.53 -0.40 -3.64
C CYS A 77 1.45 0.82 -3.83
N TYR A 78 2.13 0.92 -4.98
CA TYR A 78 2.98 2.06 -5.32
C TYR A 78 2.24 3.40 -5.29
N ASN A 79 0.95 3.42 -5.67
CA ASN A 79 0.14 4.64 -5.60
C ASN A 79 0.01 5.15 -4.16
N VAL A 80 -0.23 4.25 -3.21
CA VAL A 80 -0.32 4.59 -1.77
C VAL A 80 0.99 5.20 -1.28
N PHE A 81 2.12 4.58 -1.61
CA PHE A 81 3.44 5.09 -1.21
C PHE A 81 3.69 6.48 -1.79
N ALA A 82 3.40 6.67 -3.08
CA ALA A 82 3.59 7.95 -3.76
C ALA A 82 2.73 9.07 -3.15
N HIS A 83 1.47 8.82 -2.78
CA HIS A 83 0.61 9.80 -2.11
C HIS A 83 1.18 10.23 -0.76
N ILE A 84 1.63 9.28 0.05
CA ILE A 84 2.21 9.57 1.37
C ILE A 84 3.53 10.35 1.22
N GLU A 85 4.43 9.93 0.32
CA GLU A 85 5.71 10.61 0.07
C GLU A 85 5.54 12.04 -0.44
N ARG A 86 4.60 12.27 -1.37
CA ARG A 86 4.33 13.62 -1.90
C ARG A 86 3.79 14.59 -0.86
N LYS A 87 3.21 14.09 0.23
CA LYS A 87 2.83 14.88 1.41
C LYS A 87 4.00 15.15 2.35
N GLY A 88 5.20 14.61 2.05
CA GLY A 88 6.36 14.69 2.95
C GLY A 88 6.18 13.86 4.22
N LEU A 89 5.38 12.81 4.16
CA LEU A 89 5.09 11.92 5.27
C LEU A 89 5.82 10.60 5.11
N ASN A 90 5.86 9.81 6.18
CA ASN A 90 6.51 8.50 6.15
C ASN A 90 5.47 7.38 6.21
N TYR A 91 5.88 6.21 5.75
CA TYR A 91 5.09 5.00 5.86
C TYR A 91 5.89 3.81 6.38
N LEU A 92 5.18 2.88 6.99
CA LEU A 92 5.63 1.57 7.39
C LEU A 92 4.51 0.59 7.05
N ILE A 93 4.66 -0.14 5.96
CA ILE A 93 3.59 -0.98 5.42
C ILE A 93 4.09 -2.42 5.31
N ARG A 94 3.34 -3.35 5.93
CA ARG A 94 3.60 -4.78 5.73
C ARG A 94 3.32 -5.14 4.28
N ILE A 95 4.17 -5.96 3.71
CA ILE A 95 4.04 -6.46 2.34
C ILE A 95 4.16 -7.99 2.33
N LYS A 96 3.82 -8.58 1.19
CA LYS A 96 4.01 -10.02 0.98
C LYS A 96 5.49 -10.35 1.04
N ASP A 97 5.81 -11.55 1.54
CA ASP A 97 7.20 -12.01 1.64
C ASP A 97 7.87 -12.16 0.27
N LYS A 98 9.20 -12.20 0.26
CA LYS A 98 10.09 -12.19 -0.92
C LYS A 98 9.72 -13.21 -2.00
N ASP A 99 9.17 -14.36 -1.62
CA ASP A 99 8.83 -15.47 -2.54
C ASP A 99 7.38 -15.41 -3.06
N SER A 100 6.69 -14.28 -2.87
CA SER A 100 5.29 -14.14 -3.26
C SER A 100 5.09 -13.20 -4.46
N ASN A 101 3.95 -13.35 -5.14
CA ASN A 101 3.52 -12.46 -6.22
C ASN A 101 3.04 -11.12 -5.66
N GLY A 102 3.97 -10.27 -5.21
CA GLY A 102 3.72 -8.93 -4.71
C GLY A 102 4.61 -7.89 -5.39
N ILE A 103 4.68 -6.73 -4.77
CA ILE A 103 5.53 -5.61 -5.22
C ILE A 103 7.00 -6.00 -5.30
N LEU A 104 7.41 -6.99 -4.51
CA LEU A 104 8.77 -7.50 -4.44
C LEU A 104 9.15 -8.49 -5.54
N GLY A 105 8.19 -8.97 -6.34
CA GLY A 105 8.36 -10.10 -7.26
C GLY A 105 9.42 -9.95 -8.36
N ALA A 106 9.96 -8.75 -8.59
CA ALA A 106 11.04 -8.50 -9.56
C ALA A 106 12.28 -7.88 -8.88
N ILE A 107 12.44 -8.08 -7.59
CA ILE A 107 13.58 -7.59 -6.81
C ILE A 107 14.49 -8.76 -6.46
N HIS A 108 15.79 -8.58 -6.71
CA HIS A 108 16.79 -9.53 -6.27
C HIS A 108 17.15 -9.27 -4.81
N PHE A 109 16.84 -10.22 -3.95
CA PHE A 109 17.14 -10.13 -2.53
C PHE A 109 18.45 -10.84 -2.21
N PRO A 110 19.13 -10.43 -1.12
CA PRO A 110 20.23 -11.21 -0.56
C PRO A 110 19.78 -12.65 -0.22
N ASP A 111 20.70 -13.61 -0.35
CA ASP A 111 20.49 -14.98 0.13
C ASP A 111 20.66 -15.00 1.67
N ALA A 112 19.69 -14.36 2.34
CA ALA A 112 19.65 -14.23 3.79
C ALA A 112 18.19 -14.28 4.28
N ASP A 113 18.02 -14.81 5.48
CA ASP A 113 16.71 -14.88 6.12
C ASP A 113 16.19 -13.51 6.55
N THR A 114 17.08 -12.63 6.96
CA THR A 114 16.77 -11.25 7.33
C THR A 114 17.64 -10.29 6.53
N PHE A 115 17.08 -9.15 6.13
CA PHE A 115 17.81 -8.12 5.40
C PHE A 115 17.16 -6.75 5.59
N ASP A 116 17.92 -5.74 5.25
CA ASP A 116 17.52 -4.34 5.23
C ASP A 116 18.22 -3.67 4.05
N ILE A 117 17.49 -3.44 2.97
CA ILE A 117 18.03 -2.98 1.70
C ILE A 117 17.27 -1.77 1.16
N ASP A 118 18.00 -0.90 0.48
CA ASP A 118 17.43 0.22 -0.27
C ASP A 118 17.11 -0.24 -1.69
N ILE A 119 15.94 0.12 -2.17
CA ILE A 119 15.45 -0.21 -3.50
C ILE A 119 15.14 1.09 -4.23
N HIS A 120 15.67 1.19 -5.44
CA HIS A 120 15.27 2.21 -6.40
C HIS A 120 14.43 1.57 -7.51
N LYS A 121 13.22 2.08 -7.75
CA LYS A 121 12.34 1.66 -8.83
C LYS A 121 11.90 2.83 -9.69
N CYS A 122 12.01 2.64 -10.98
CA CYS A 122 11.55 3.58 -11.99
C CYS A 122 10.22 3.09 -12.57
N LEU A 123 9.11 3.68 -12.11
CA LEU A 123 7.76 3.32 -12.54
C LEU A 123 7.46 3.93 -13.91
N THR A 124 6.79 3.19 -14.80
CA THR A 124 6.49 3.67 -16.15
C THR A 124 5.25 3.02 -16.75
N ARG A 125 4.57 3.76 -17.63
CA ARG A 125 3.49 3.23 -18.48
C ARG A 125 4.01 2.66 -19.81
N LYS A 126 5.31 2.78 -20.09
CA LYS A 126 5.94 2.27 -21.31
C LYS A 126 6.34 0.80 -21.14
N GLN A 127 6.23 0.06 -22.24
CA GLN A 127 6.68 -1.32 -22.34
C GLN A 127 7.73 -1.47 -23.45
N THR A 128 8.83 -0.73 -23.32
CA THR A 128 9.97 -0.79 -24.26
C THR A 128 10.77 -2.08 -24.08
N LYS A 129 11.67 -2.37 -25.04
CA LYS A 129 12.63 -3.47 -24.91
C LYS A 129 13.51 -3.31 -23.67
N GLU A 130 13.95 -2.09 -23.39
CA GLU A 130 14.76 -1.75 -22.21
C GLU A 130 14.00 -2.04 -20.91
N VAL A 131 12.75 -1.54 -20.78
CA VAL A 131 11.92 -1.78 -19.59
C VAL A 131 11.70 -3.28 -19.34
N LYS A 132 11.52 -4.05 -20.41
CA LYS A 132 11.36 -5.52 -20.29
C LYS A 132 12.65 -6.25 -19.94
N ALA A 133 13.81 -5.72 -20.38
CA ALA A 133 15.11 -6.32 -20.13
C ALA A 133 15.63 -6.06 -18.71
N HIS A 134 15.11 -5.03 -18.03
CA HIS A 134 15.59 -4.57 -16.73
C HIS A 134 14.45 -4.47 -15.69
N PRO A 135 13.79 -5.61 -15.34
CA PRO A 135 12.71 -5.60 -14.36
C PRO A 135 13.19 -5.27 -12.93
N GLU A 136 14.48 -5.44 -12.65
CA GLU A 136 15.11 -5.03 -11.39
C GLU A 136 15.10 -3.50 -11.20
N LYS A 137 15.20 -2.74 -12.29
CA LYS A 137 15.21 -1.28 -12.31
C LYS A 137 13.84 -0.69 -12.58
N TYR A 138 13.13 -1.23 -13.57
CA TYR A 138 11.86 -0.69 -14.04
C TYR A 138 10.66 -1.50 -13.51
N HIS A 139 9.58 -0.79 -13.24
CA HIS A 139 8.28 -1.40 -12.98
C HIS A 139 7.25 -0.87 -13.99
N PHE A 140 6.73 -1.77 -14.82
CA PHE A 140 5.67 -1.43 -15.77
C PHE A 140 4.31 -1.39 -15.05
N LEU A 141 3.61 -0.26 -15.18
CA LEU A 141 2.26 -0.04 -14.67
C LEU A 141 1.23 -0.31 -15.78
N PRO A 142 0.48 -1.42 -15.74
CA PRO A 142 -0.62 -1.67 -16.67
C PRO A 142 -1.71 -0.60 -16.61
N LYS A 143 -2.54 -0.48 -17.66
CA LYS A 143 -3.62 0.53 -17.73
C LYS A 143 -4.62 0.45 -16.56
N ASN A 144 -4.88 -0.75 -16.07
CA ASN A 144 -5.78 -0.99 -14.93
C ASN A 144 -5.11 -0.86 -13.56
N SER A 145 -3.80 -0.61 -13.52
CA SER A 145 -3.09 -0.35 -12.27
C SER A 145 -3.23 1.12 -11.90
N PRO A 146 -3.84 1.46 -10.75
CA PRO A 146 -3.99 2.84 -10.33
C PRO A 146 -2.60 3.42 -10.02
N PHE A 147 -2.32 4.58 -10.61
CA PHE A 147 -1.16 5.41 -10.26
C PHE A 147 -1.41 6.84 -10.75
N ASP A 148 -1.65 7.75 -9.82
CA ASP A 148 -2.23 9.07 -10.10
C ASP A 148 -1.18 10.08 -10.61
N PHE A 149 0.11 9.73 -10.54
CA PHE A 149 1.23 10.61 -10.91
C PHE A 149 1.84 10.31 -12.28
N LEU A 150 1.26 9.35 -13.03
CA LEU A 150 1.62 9.04 -14.41
C LEU A 150 0.38 8.82 -15.26
N ASP A 151 0.12 9.71 -16.19
CA ASP A 151 -0.97 9.57 -17.18
C ASP A 151 -0.82 8.30 -18.02
N LEU A 152 -1.94 7.72 -18.47
CA LEU A 152 -1.96 6.44 -19.19
C LEU A 152 -1.12 6.40 -20.47
N HIS A 153 -0.95 7.54 -21.12
CA HIS A 153 -0.21 7.65 -22.41
C HIS A 153 1.09 8.43 -22.29
N THR A 154 1.53 8.69 -21.06
CA THR A 154 2.77 9.44 -20.84
C THR A 154 4.00 8.64 -21.25
N ASN A 155 5.04 9.39 -21.64
CA ASN A 155 6.38 8.87 -21.84
C ASN A 155 7.30 9.12 -20.64
N LEU A 156 6.75 9.66 -19.55
CA LEU A 156 7.49 9.98 -18.34
C LEU A 156 7.75 8.74 -17.50
N TYR A 157 8.65 8.91 -16.58
CA TYR A 157 9.00 7.95 -15.54
C TYR A 157 8.75 8.60 -14.18
N TYR A 158 8.47 7.78 -13.18
CA TYR A 158 8.36 8.18 -11.80
C TYR A 158 9.35 7.38 -10.97
N ASP A 159 10.37 8.04 -10.49
CA ASP A 159 11.36 7.41 -9.63
C ASP A 159 10.86 7.31 -8.20
N MET A 160 11.06 6.17 -7.58
CA MET A 160 10.66 5.89 -6.20
C MET A 160 11.78 5.16 -5.49
N ASP A 161 12.22 5.72 -4.38
CA ASP A 161 13.20 5.15 -3.48
C ASP A 161 12.51 4.69 -2.20
N PHE A 162 12.73 3.45 -1.82
CA PHE A 162 12.18 2.89 -0.60
C PHE A 162 13.11 1.82 -0.03
N ARG A 163 12.86 1.47 1.18
CA ARG A 163 13.61 0.50 1.94
C ARG A 163 12.74 -0.73 2.18
N VAL A 164 13.31 -1.91 2.01
CA VAL A 164 12.66 -3.19 2.33
C VAL A 164 13.40 -3.85 3.47
N VAL A 165 12.67 -4.10 4.55
CA VAL A 165 13.21 -4.74 5.76
C VAL A 165 12.50 -6.07 5.95
N ARG A 166 13.26 -7.17 5.99
CA ARG A 166 12.74 -8.50 6.32
C ARG A 166 13.20 -8.89 7.70
N LEU A 167 12.24 -9.13 8.58
CA LEU A 167 12.43 -9.37 10.01
C LEU A 167 12.02 -10.79 10.38
N LYS A 168 12.80 -11.44 11.24
CA LYS A 168 12.39 -12.68 11.89
C LYS A 168 11.45 -12.36 13.05
N ILE A 169 10.23 -12.89 13.01
CA ILE A 169 9.20 -12.70 14.05
C ILE A 169 9.19 -13.88 15.03
N SER A 170 9.31 -15.10 14.51
CA SER A 170 9.46 -16.33 15.28
C SER A 170 10.41 -17.28 14.56
N ASP A 171 10.61 -18.51 15.08
CA ASP A 171 11.58 -19.45 14.50
C ASP A 171 11.30 -19.77 13.01
N ASP A 172 10.01 -19.82 12.63
CA ASP A 172 9.59 -20.15 11.26
C ASP A 172 8.78 -19.04 10.59
N SER A 173 8.79 -17.81 11.14
CA SER A 173 7.96 -16.73 10.65
C SER A 173 8.76 -15.45 10.40
N TYR A 174 8.55 -14.88 9.23
CA TYR A 174 9.17 -13.64 8.79
C TYR A 174 8.11 -12.62 8.35
N GLU A 175 8.43 -11.35 8.49
CA GLU A 175 7.65 -10.26 7.94
C GLU A 175 8.51 -9.37 7.05
N CYS A 176 7.96 -8.99 5.90
CA CYS A 176 8.52 -7.97 5.04
C CYS A 176 7.78 -6.66 5.21
N ILE A 177 8.55 -5.59 5.33
CA ILE A 177 8.05 -4.23 5.52
C ILE A 177 8.68 -3.36 4.46
N ILE A 178 7.86 -2.52 3.81
CA ILE A 178 8.33 -1.44 2.95
C ILE A 178 8.18 -0.11 3.70
N THR A 179 9.19 0.75 3.58
CA THR A 179 9.22 2.03 4.29
C THR A 179 10.13 3.05 3.60
N ASN A 180 9.86 4.34 3.81
CA ASN A 180 10.76 5.44 3.48
C ASN A 180 11.44 6.05 4.72
N LEU A 181 11.39 5.35 5.86
CA LEU A 181 12.03 5.79 7.09
C LEU A 181 13.56 5.70 6.98
N ASP A 182 14.22 6.69 7.53
CA ASP A 182 15.68 6.72 7.64
C ASP A 182 16.21 5.52 8.46
N ARG A 183 17.27 4.88 7.97
CA ARG A 183 17.83 3.65 8.57
C ARG A 183 18.49 3.89 9.92
N GLU A 184 19.17 5.03 10.09
CA GLU A 184 19.87 5.34 11.34
C GLU A 184 18.87 5.66 12.45
N ALA A 185 17.81 6.39 12.12
CA ALA A 185 16.74 6.73 13.06
C ALA A 185 15.82 5.54 13.37
N PHE A 186 15.63 4.62 12.41
CA PHE A 186 14.76 3.44 12.48
C PHE A 186 15.47 2.18 12.00
N PRO A 187 16.46 1.65 12.77
CA PRO A 187 17.07 0.37 12.47
C PRO A 187 16.05 -0.79 12.56
N PRO A 188 16.35 -1.98 12.00
CA PRO A 188 15.42 -3.11 11.97
C PRO A 188 14.82 -3.48 13.32
N GLU A 189 15.61 -3.40 14.39
CA GLU A 189 15.19 -3.72 15.76
C GLU A 189 14.06 -2.78 16.23
N LYS A 190 14.18 -1.50 15.90
CA LYS A 190 13.17 -0.49 16.24
C LYS A 190 11.91 -0.57 15.37
N ILE A 191 12.02 -1.09 14.15
CA ILE A 191 10.86 -1.35 13.29
C ILE A 191 10.06 -2.54 13.81
N LYS A 192 10.72 -3.49 14.47
CA LYS A 192 10.11 -4.70 15.03
C LYS A 192 9.28 -4.42 16.30
N GLU A 193 9.61 -3.38 17.08
CA GLU A 193 8.89 -2.96 18.29
C GLU A 193 7.51 -2.36 17.97
#